data_9c94eba3b2fbbbdbc66c43d9e581be24
#
_entry.id   9c94eba3b2fbbbdbc66c43d9e581be24
#
_cell.length_a   1.000
_cell.length_b   1.000
_cell.length_c   1.000
_cell.angle_alpha   90.00
_cell.angle_beta   90.00
_cell.angle_gamma   90.00
#
_symmetry.space_group_name_H-M   'P 1'
#
loop_
_entity.id
_entity.type
_entity.pdbx_description
1 polymer ?
#
loop_
_entity_poly.entity_id
_entity_poly.type
_entity_poly.pdbx_seq_one_letter_code
_entity_poly.pdbx_strand_id
1 'polypeptide(L)'
;MTEKKKEYLIDNLQLSESVVDTIIHLCDEMLGTDKYAVWIGKEAKKDPSILDYEHLREIIDWAQSCKPNILSLTYEQAVEESLKFHDTLRNKKVRDKGAEIDPKRIIYKCSDNKHFFYALNPADLKREGELMGHCVGTNELYGKKIRKGTIKILSLRDEKNYPHVTCEINMLNGESTQIQGKGNEAPVSKYLDFITEFGTWAAGDTFTPEELRELNELMSLHKKRK
;
A
#
# COMPACT_ATOMS: atom_id res chain seq x y z
N MET A 1 -4.27 -8.38 -16.99
CA MET A 1 -5.67 -8.94 -17.02
C MET A 1 -5.84 -9.87 -18.21
N THR A 2 -6.72 -10.91 -18.17
CA THR A 2 -6.96 -11.81 -19.30
C THR A 2 -7.83 -11.14 -20.37
N GLU A 3 -7.58 -11.45 -21.67
CA GLU A 3 -8.32 -10.89 -22.81
C GLU A 3 -9.83 -11.11 -22.68
N LYS A 4 -10.25 -12.31 -22.27
CA LYS A 4 -11.66 -12.64 -22.02
C LYS A 4 -12.37 -11.73 -21.01
N LYS A 5 -11.65 -11.25 -19.99
CA LYS A 5 -12.21 -10.30 -19.02
C LYS A 5 -12.31 -8.91 -19.60
N LYS A 6 -11.35 -8.51 -20.41
CA LYS A 6 -11.39 -7.23 -21.14
C LYS A 6 -12.62 -7.22 -22.08
N GLU A 7 -12.77 -8.23 -22.90
CA GLU A 7 -13.95 -8.41 -23.76
C GLU A 7 -15.26 -8.37 -22.95
N TYR A 8 -15.31 -9.05 -21.81
CA TYR A 8 -16.51 -9.02 -20.96
C TYR A 8 -16.84 -7.62 -20.46
N LEU A 9 -15.86 -6.82 -20.05
CA LEU A 9 -16.05 -5.44 -19.59
C LEU A 9 -16.58 -4.54 -20.72
N ILE A 10 -16.07 -4.71 -21.94
CA ILE A 10 -16.49 -3.94 -23.11
C ILE A 10 -17.88 -4.40 -23.59
N ASP A 11 -18.04 -5.67 -23.91
CA ASP A 11 -19.19 -6.16 -24.64
C ASP A 11 -20.43 -6.38 -23.75
N ASN A 12 -20.22 -6.97 -22.55
CA ASN A 12 -21.33 -7.30 -21.67
C ASN A 12 -21.66 -6.17 -20.69
N LEU A 13 -20.68 -5.45 -20.18
CA LEU A 13 -20.92 -4.31 -19.30
C LEU A 13 -21.06 -3.00 -20.10
N GLN A 14 -20.70 -2.97 -21.37
CA GLN A 14 -20.76 -1.78 -22.26
C GLN A 14 -19.97 -0.59 -21.69
N LEU A 15 -18.81 -0.86 -21.09
CA LEU A 15 -17.91 0.16 -20.60
C LEU A 15 -17.10 0.74 -21.77
N SER A 16 -16.77 2.02 -21.69
CA SER A 16 -15.85 2.65 -22.65
C SER A 16 -14.44 2.07 -22.50
N GLU A 17 -13.66 2.07 -23.58
CA GLU A 17 -12.27 1.60 -23.55
C GLU A 17 -11.45 2.32 -22.49
N SER A 18 -11.63 3.64 -22.31
CA SER A 18 -10.91 4.41 -21.30
C SER A 18 -11.20 3.95 -19.86
N VAL A 19 -12.45 3.60 -19.56
CA VAL A 19 -12.82 3.03 -18.26
C VAL A 19 -12.22 1.64 -18.08
N VAL A 20 -12.23 0.81 -19.12
CA VAL A 20 -11.64 -0.52 -19.08
C VAL A 20 -10.12 -0.44 -18.89
N ASP A 21 -9.44 0.47 -19.59
CA ASP A 21 -8.00 0.67 -19.41
C ASP A 21 -7.65 1.15 -17.99
N THR A 22 -8.47 2.03 -17.40
CA THR A 22 -8.34 2.42 -15.99
C THR A 22 -8.49 1.22 -15.06
N ILE A 23 -9.51 0.36 -15.26
CA ILE A 23 -9.71 -0.85 -14.46
C ILE A 23 -8.52 -1.82 -14.60
N ILE A 24 -7.98 -1.97 -15.82
CA ILE A 24 -6.79 -2.80 -16.07
C ILE A 24 -5.61 -2.27 -15.27
N HIS A 25 -5.34 -0.98 -15.39
CA HIS A 25 -4.24 -0.31 -14.70
C HIS A 25 -4.36 -0.49 -13.17
N LEU A 26 -5.54 -0.20 -12.61
CA LEU A 26 -5.83 -0.39 -11.19
C LEU A 26 -5.60 -1.85 -10.75
N CYS A 27 -6.10 -2.83 -11.51
CA CYS A 27 -5.92 -4.25 -11.18
C CYS A 27 -4.46 -4.70 -11.24
N ASP A 28 -3.67 -4.20 -12.17
CA ASP A 28 -2.26 -4.54 -12.33
C ASP A 28 -1.43 -3.90 -11.20
N GLU A 29 -1.72 -2.67 -10.82
CA GLU A 29 -1.08 -1.99 -9.69
C GLU A 29 -1.50 -2.56 -8.34
N MET A 30 -2.79 -2.88 -8.16
CA MET A 30 -3.32 -3.51 -6.97
C MET A 30 -2.93 -4.98 -6.84
N LEU A 31 -1.62 -5.25 -6.78
CA LEU A 31 -1.08 -6.58 -6.50
C LEU A 31 -1.30 -7.61 -7.64
N GLY A 32 -1.47 -7.14 -8.87
CA GLY A 32 -1.57 -8.01 -10.05
C GLY A 32 -2.79 -8.94 -9.97
N THR A 33 -3.92 -8.48 -9.43
CA THR A 33 -5.13 -9.27 -9.39
C THR A 33 -6.21 -8.67 -10.29
N ASP A 34 -6.51 -9.36 -11.36
CA ASP A 34 -7.66 -9.09 -12.20
C ASP A 34 -8.94 -9.77 -11.68
N LYS A 35 -8.85 -10.40 -10.51
CA LYS A 35 -9.94 -11.16 -9.89
C LYS A 35 -11.18 -10.31 -9.63
N TYR A 36 -10.98 -9.06 -9.27
CA TYR A 36 -12.03 -8.13 -8.89
C TYR A 36 -12.48 -7.22 -10.04
N ALA A 37 -11.85 -7.30 -11.21
CA ALA A 37 -12.13 -6.43 -12.36
C ALA A 37 -13.61 -6.41 -12.76
N VAL A 38 -14.28 -7.57 -12.73
CA VAL A 38 -15.71 -7.67 -13.07
C VAL A 38 -16.58 -6.95 -12.05
N TRP A 39 -16.25 -7.03 -10.76
CA TRP A 39 -16.96 -6.31 -9.72
C TRP A 39 -16.74 -4.81 -9.85
N ILE A 40 -15.49 -4.37 -9.97
CA ILE A 40 -15.14 -2.96 -10.20
C ILE A 40 -15.87 -2.43 -11.43
N GLY A 41 -15.89 -3.17 -12.54
CA GLY A 41 -16.59 -2.77 -13.76
C GLY A 41 -18.09 -2.63 -13.58
N LYS A 42 -18.73 -3.53 -12.83
CA LYS A 42 -20.16 -3.42 -12.51
C LYS A 42 -20.51 -2.20 -11.69
N GLU A 43 -19.69 -1.90 -10.69
CA GLU A 43 -19.92 -0.75 -9.81
C GLU A 43 -19.56 0.56 -10.54
N ALA A 44 -18.44 0.61 -11.29
CA ALA A 44 -18.04 1.76 -12.11
C ALA A 44 -19.07 2.08 -13.23
N LYS A 45 -19.81 1.10 -13.72
CA LYS A 45 -20.93 1.35 -14.65
C LYS A 45 -22.05 2.15 -14.00
N LYS A 46 -22.28 1.98 -12.70
CA LYS A 46 -23.28 2.73 -11.93
C LYS A 46 -22.77 4.13 -11.58
N ASP A 47 -21.53 4.20 -11.12
CA ASP A 47 -20.86 5.43 -10.75
C ASP A 47 -19.35 5.37 -11.07
N PRO A 48 -18.89 6.04 -12.15
CA PRO A 48 -17.49 6.05 -12.52
C PRO A 48 -16.56 6.72 -11.49
N SER A 49 -17.10 7.52 -10.56
CA SER A 49 -16.30 8.20 -9.53
C SER A 49 -15.65 7.25 -8.53
N ILE A 50 -16.13 6.00 -8.47
CA ILE A 50 -15.53 4.96 -7.60
C ILE A 50 -14.15 4.51 -8.05
N LEU A 51 -13.71 4.87 -9.26
CA LEU A 51 -12.38 4.53 -9.78
C LEU A 51 -11.26 5.35 -9.10
N ASP A 52 -11.44 5.64 -7.82
CA ASP A 52 -10.44 6.21 -6.95
C ASP A 52 -9.52 5.10 -6.42
N TYR A 53 -8.23 5.24 -6.74
CA TYR A 53 -7.20 4.26 -6.41
C TYR A 53 -7.11 3.96 -4.90
N GLU A 54 -7.16 4.99 -4.04
CA GLU A 54 -6.97 4.80 -2.60
C GLU A 54 -8.08 3.95 -1.99
N HIS A 55 -9.34 4.30 -2.24
CA HIS A 55 -10.48 3.57 -1.69
C HIS A 55 -10.61 2.15 -2.26
N LEU A 56 -10.40 1.99 -3.57
CA LEU A 56 -10.42 0.66 -4.17
C LEU A 56 -9.31 -0.22 -3.62
N ARG A 57 -8.12 0.33 -3.36
CA ARG A 57 -7.02 -0.41 -2.76
C ARG A 57 -7.38 -0.94 -1.37
N GLU A 58 -7.97 -0.12 -0.51
CA GLU A 58 -8.41 -0.54 0.82
C GLU A 58 -9.47 -1.67 0.75
N ILE A 59 -10.44 -1.54 -0.15
CA ILE A 59 -11.45 -2.57 -0.37
C ILE A 59 -10.81 -3.87 -0.86
N ILE A 60 -9.90 -3.80 -1.82
CA ILE A 60 -9.23 -4.98 -2.37
C ILE A 60 -8.35 -5.66 -1.32
N ASP A 61 -7.61 -4.90 -0.51
CA ASP A 61 -6.80 -5.44 0.58
C ASP A 61 -7.66 -6.16 1.62
N TRP A 62 -8.80 -5.60 2.01
CA TRP A 62 -9.78 -6.28 2.84
C TRP A 62 -10.31 -7.54 2.17
N ALA A 63 -10.72 -7.46 0.91
CA ALA A 63 -11.30 -8.58 0.18
C ALA A 63 -10.30 -9.72 -0.02
N GLN A 64 -9.01 -9.43 -0.19
CA GLN A 64 -7.95 -10.43 -0.27
C GLN A 64 -7.67 -11.08 1.10
N SER A 65 -7.76 -10.31 2.18
CA SER A 65 -7.52 -10.80 3.54
C SER A 65 -8.69 -11.64 4.05
N CYS A 66 -9.93 -11.17 3.88
CA CYS A 66 -11.13 -11.79 4.43
C CYS A 66 -11.83 -12.75 3.46
N LYS A 67 -11.53 -12.66 2.15
CA LYS A 67 -12.10 -13.50 1.07
C LYS A 67 -13.64 -13.49 1.02
N PRO A 68 -14.31 -12.33 1.14
CA PRO A 68 -15.77 -12.26 1.03
C PRO A 68 -16.24 -12.62 -0.38
N ASN A 69 -17.54 -12.89 -0.52
CA ASN A 69 -18.17 -12.93 -1.84
C ASN A 69 -18.42 -11.49 -2.33
N ILE A 70 -17.37 -10.79 -2.78
CA ILE A 70 -17.46 -9.38 -3.16
C ILE A 70 -18.44 -9.14 -4.31
N LEU A 71 -18.68 -10.14 -5.18
CA LEU A 71 -19.61 -10.03 -6.30
C LEU A 71 -21.08 -9.85 -5.86
N SER A 72 -21.40 -10.13 -4.59
CA SER A 72 -22.72 -9.92 -4.00
C SER A 72 -22.87 -8.59 -3.26
N LEU A 73 -21.82 -7.79 -3.18
CA LEU A 73 -21.81 -6.52 -2.45
C LEU A 73 -21.88 -5.34 -3.42
N THR A 74 -22.55 -4.26 -2.99
CA THR A 74 -22.41 -2.95 -3.62
C THR A 74 -21.10 -2.30 -3.19
N TYR A 75 -20.72 -1.23 -3.88
CA TYR A 75 -19.52 -0.46 -3.54
C TYR A 75 -19.58 0.06 -2.09
N GLU A 76 -20.72 0.66 -1.69
CA GLU A 76 -20.92 1.21 -0.34
C GLU A 76 -20.82 0.13 0.74
N GLN A 77 -21.37 -1.05 0.49
CA GLN A 77 -21.25 -2.18 1.41
C GLN A 77 -19.80 -2.66 1.54
N ALA A 78 -19.09 -2.69 0.42
CA ALA A 78 -17.67 -3.08 0.43
C ALA A 78 -16.81 -2.04 1.17
N VAL A 79 -17.10 -0.74 1.02
CA VAL A 79 -16.47 0.34 1.79
C VAL A 79 -16.72 0.14 3.29
N GLU A 80 -17.97 -0.05 3.70
CA GLU A 80 -18.32 -0.21 5.12
C GLU A 80 -17.60 -1.40 5.77
N GLU A 81 -17.58 -2.54 5.10
CA GLU A 81 -16.91 -3.74 5.61
C GLU A 81 -15.39 -3.60 5.62
N SER A 82 -14.82 -2.92 4.62
CA SER A 82 -13.40 -2.58 4.57
C SER A 82 -13.00 -1.68 5.73
N LEU A 83 -13.77 -0.63 6.01
CA LEU A 83 -13.53 0.27 7.14
C LEU A 83 -13.55 -0.48 8.49
N LYS A 84 -14.56 -1.34 8.72
CA LYS A 84 -14.62 -2.18 9.94
C LYS A 84 -13.37 -3.06 10.11
N PHE A 85 -12.91 -3.64 9.01
CA PHE A 85 -11.70 -4.46 9.00
C PHE A 85 -10.46 -3.65 9.38
N HIS A 86 -10.26 -2.49 8.74
CA HIS A 86 -9.11 -1.64 9.03
C HIS A 86 -9.15 -1.08 10.45
N ASP A 87 -10.32 -0.72 10.97
CA ASP A 87 -10.48 -0.32 12.38
C ASP A 87 -10.12 -1.46 13.35
N THR A 88 -10.46 -2.69 13.01
CA THR A 88 -10.06 -3.85 13.81
C THR A 88 -8.54 -4.02 13.84
N LEU A 89 -7.86 -3.80 12.71
CA LEU A 89 -6.40 -3.85 12.65
C LEU A 89 -5.76 -2.71 13.45
N ARG A 90 -6.27 -1.48 13.33
CA ARG A 90 -5.77 -0.29 14.07
C ARG A 90 -5.86 -0.47 15.58
N ASN A 91 -6.96 -1.05 16.05
CA ASN A 91 -7.27 -1.17 17.48
C ASN A 91 -6.68 -2.43 18.12
N LYS A 92 -6.07 -3.33 17.35
CA LYS A 92 -5.46 -4.55 17.83
C LYS A 92 -4.28 -4.23 18.75
N LYS A 93 -4.43 -4.53 20.05
CA LYS A 93 -3.33 -4.42 21.02
C LYS A 93 -2.38 -5.61 20.83
N VAL A 94 -1.18 -5.34 20.34
CA VAL A 94 -0.14 -6.34 20.11
C VAL A 94 0.90 -6.25 21.22
N ARG A 95 1.18 -7.40 21.86
CA ARG A 95 2.33 -7.53 22.74
C ARG A 95 3.55 -7.86 21.89
N ASP A 96 4.37 -6.85 21.62
CA ASP A 96 5.63 -7.07 20.92
C ASP A 96 6.64 -7.74 21.87
N LYS A 97 7.17 -8.89 21.42
CA LYS A 97 8.23 -9.60 22.14
C LYS A 97 9.62 -9.10 21.77
N GLY A 98 9.69 -8.07 20.92
CA GLY A 98 10.91 -7.65 20.24
C GLY A 98 11.29 -8.64 19.13
N ALA A 99 12.18 -8.20 18.26
CA ALA A 99 12.83 -9.05 17.27
C ALA A 99 14.28 -8.56 17.13
N GLU A 100 15.19 -9.50 16.95
CA GLU A 100 16.58 -9.16 16.71
C GLU A 100 16.74 -8.39 15.40
N ILE A 101 17.61 -7.39 15.39
CA ILE A 101 17.94 -6.61 14.21
C ILE A 101 19.05 -7.35 13.46
N ASP A 102 18.77 -7.79 12.22
CA ASP A 102 19.80 -8.28 11.33
C ASP A 102 20.48 -7.10 10.62
N PRO A 103 21.76 -6.79 10.94
CA PRO A 103 22.45 -5.63 10.37
C PRO A 103 22.53 -5.65 8.84
N LYS A 104 22.49 -6.84 8.22
CA LYS A 104 22.56 -7.00 6.75
C LYS A 104 21.31 -6.52 6.03
N ARG A 105 20.22 -6.34 6.77
CA ARG A 105 18.94 -5.87 6.23
C ARG A 105 18.68 -4.39 6.49
N ILE A 106 19.59 -3.71 7.17
CA ILE A 106 19.56 -2.26 7.28
C ILE A 106 19.99 -1.69 5.94
N ILE A 107 19.08 -1.00 5.27
CA ILE A 107 19.33 -0.38 3.96
C ILE A 107 19.94 1.01 4.11
N TYR A 108 19.44 1.75 5.09
CA TYR A 108 19.87 3.12 5.36
C TYR A 108 19.77 3.43 6.85
N LYS A 109 20.79 4.12 7.40
CA LYS A 109 20.77 4.65 8.77
C LYS A 109 20.52 6.15 8.71
N CYS A 110 19.50 6.60 9.42
CA CYS A 110 19.15 8.01 9.47
C CYS A 110 20.22 8.84 10.22
N SER A 111 20.22 10.15 9.96
CA SER A 111 21.22 11.10 10.52
C SER A 111 21.22 11.16 12.04
N ASP A 112 20.11 10.83 12.70
CA ASP A 112 20.00 10.77 14.16
C ASP A 112 20.69 9.55 14.80
N ASN A 113 21.18 8.60 14.00
CA ASN A 113 21.81 7.33 14.40
C ASN A 113 20.93 6.41 15.26
N LYS A 114 19.62 6.69 15.38
CA LYS A 114 18.65 5.89 16.15
C LYS A 114 17.61 5.24 15.26
N HIS A 115 17.30 5.86 14.14
CA HIS A 115 16.35 5.33 13.17
C HIS A 115 17.07 4.75 11.95
N PHE A 116 16.42 3.77 11.31
CA PHE A 116 16.97 3.14 10.11
C PHE A 116 15.85 2.55 9.25
N PHE A 117 16.07 2.50 7.94
CA PHE A 117 15.22 1.77 7.01
C PHE A 117 15.67 0.32 6.91
N TYR A 118 14.72 -0.58 7.13
CA TYR A 118 14.94 -2.01 7.26
C TYR A 118 14.16 -2.79 6.19
N ALA A 119 14.83 -3.64 5.41
CA ALA A 119 14.18 -4.45 4.40
C ALA A 119 13.47 -5.65 5.03
N LEU A 120 12.16 -5.75 4.79
CA LEU A 120 11.35 -6.86 5.29
C LEU A 120 11.43 -8.07 4.37
N ASN A 121 11.50 -9.25 4.97
CA ASN A 121 11.26 -10.51 4.29
C ASN A 121 9.81 -10.99 4.55
N PRO A 122 9.30 -12.02 3.85
CA PRO A 122 7.94 -12.49 4.05
C PRO A 122 7.61 -12.94 5.50
N ALA A 123 8.61 -13.36 6.29
CA ALA A 123 8.39 -13.80 7.67
C ALA A 123 8.14 -12.59 8.63
N ASP A 124 8.65 -11.41 8.27
CA ASP A 124 8.48 -10.21 9.09
C ASP A 124 7.10 -9.56 8.93
N LEU A 125 6.41 -9.82 7.81
CA LEU A 125 5.19 -9.11 7.43
C LEU A 125 4.09 -9.23 8.47
N LYS A 126 3.95 -10.40 9.11
CA LYS A 126 2.96 -10.60 10.17
C LYS A 126 3.19 -9.66 11.34
N ARG A 127 4.45 -9.57 11.83
CA ARG A 127 4.80 -8.68 12.94
C ARG A 127 4.63 -7.22 12.54
N GLU A 128 5.06 -6.85 11.33
CA GLU A 128 4.89 -5.50 10.79
C GLU A 128 3.42 -5.10 10.77
N GLY A 129 2.57 -5.93 10.15
CA GLY A 129 1.14 -5.67 10.05
C GLY A 129 0.45 -5.60 11.43
N GLU A 130 0.84 -6.45 12.38
CA GLU A 130 0.30 -6.44 13.74
C GLU A 130 0.67 -5.17 14.51
N LEU A 131 1.92 -4.70 14.41
CA LEU A 131 2.40 -3.51 15.13
C LEU A 131 1.91 -2.22 14.51
N MET A 132 1.85 -2.18 13.17
CA MET A 132 1.46 -0.99 12.42
C MET A 132 -0.05 -0.92 12.17
N GLY A 133 -0.80 -2.01 12.33
CA GLY A 133 -2.22 -2.07 11.99
C GLY A 133 -2.46 -2.06 10.47
N HIS A 134 -1.57 -2.70 9.71
CA HIS A 134 -1.63 -2.76 8.25
C HIS A 134 -2.09 -4.13 7.75
N CYS A 135 -2.72 -4.17 6.59
CA CYS A 135 -3.08 -5.40 5.88
C CYS A 135 -1.87 -6.19 5.36
N VAL A 136 -0.67 -5.58 5.33
CA VAL A 136 0.57 -6.23 4.88
C VAL A 136 0.85 -7.56 5.61
N GLY A 137 0.41 -7.68 6.85
CA GLY A 137 0.54 -8.89 7.67
C GLY A 137 -0.52 -9.96 7.42
N THR A 138 -1.64 -9.62 6.78
CA THR A 138 -2.78 -10.52 6.54
C THR A 138 -2.93 -10.90 5.07
N ASN A 139 -2.42 -10.08 4.16
CA ASN A 139 -2.51 -10.29 2.73
C ASN A 139 -1.29 -11.08 2.22
N GLU A 140 -1.50 -12.36 1.88
CA GLU A 140 -0.45 -13.27 1.41
C GLU A 140 0.25 -12.82 0.12
N LEU A 141 -0.38 -11.94 -0.66
CA LEU A 141 0.18 -11.48 -1.94
C LEU A 141 1.44 -10.65 -1.75
N TYR A 142 1.56 -9.88 -0.67
CA TYR A 142 2.79 -9.14 -0.35
C TYR A 142 3.99 -10.09 -0.24
N GLY A 143 3.82 -11.18 0.52
CA GLY A 143 4.86 -12.19 0.64
C GLY A 143 5.23 -12.87 -0.69
N LYS A 144 4.25 -13.10 -1.56
CA LYS A 144 4.49 -13.66 -2.92
C LYS A 144 5.26 -12.68 -3.80
N LYS A 145 4.91 -11.39 -3.78
CA LYS A 145 5.59 -10.33 -4.55
C LYS A 145 7.03 -10.11 -4.09
N ILE A 146 7.26 -10.09 -2.76
CA ILE A 146 8.64 -10.02 -2.22
C ILE A 146 9.48 -11.20 -2.71
N ARG A 147 8.95 -12.43 -2.64
CA ARG A 147 9.66 -13.61 -3.15
C ARG A 147 9.95 -13.57 -4.65
N LYS A 148 9.05 -12.97 -5.43
CA LYS A 148 9.25 -12.75 -6.88
C LYS A 148 10.19 -11.60 -7.20
N GLY A 149 10.56 -10.78 -6.21
CA GLY A 149 11.39 -9.60 -6.41
C GLY A 149 10.68 -8.45 -7.13
N THR A 150 9.35 -8.45 -7.21
CA THR A 150 8.58 -7.38 -7.88
C THR A 150 8.37 -6.18 -6.99
N ILE A 151 8.36 -6.37 -5.66
CA ILE A 151 8.34 -5.29 -4.68
C ILE A 151 9.37 -5.52 -3.58
N LYS A 152 9.77 -4.44 -2.91
CA LYS A 152 10.38 -4.45 -1.57
C LYS A 152 9.45 -3.74 -0.60
N ILE A 153 9.38 -4.28 0.62
CA ILE A 153 8.77 -3.55 1.75
C ILE A 153 9.90 -3.10 2.64
N LEU A 154 9.98 -1.80 2.87
CA LEU A 154 10.91 -1.17 3.80
C LEU A 154 10.14 -0.66 5.00
N SER A 155 10.74 -0.76 6.17
CA SER A 155 10.16 -0.26 7.42
C SER A 155 11.14 0.70 8.08
N LEU A 156 10.69 1.93 8.35
CA LEU A 156 11.43 2.85 9.21
C LEU A 156 11.26 2.38 10.65
N ARG A 157 12.37 2.06 11.31
CA ARG A 157 12.41 1.48 12.66
C ARG A 157 13.35 2.26 13.57
N ASP A 158 13.08 2.17 14.86
CA ASP A 158 13.98 2.67 15.89
C ASP A 158 14.99 1.61 16.38
N GLU A 159 15.86 1.99 17.30
CA GLU A 159 16.89 1.14 17.91
C GLU A 159 16.32 -0.09 18.67
N LYS A 160 15.02 -0.06 19.04
CA LYS A 160 14.29 -1.18 19.63
C LYS A 160 13.64 -2.09 18.59
N ASN A 161 13.92 -1.84 17.30
CA ASN A 161 13.31 -2.55 16.17
C ASN A 161 11.78 -2.37 16.10
N TYR A 162 11.26 -1.23 16.58
CA TYR A 162 9.84 -0.91 16.51
C TYR A 162 9.55 -0.13 15.21
N PRO A 163 8.53 -0.54 14.43
CA PRO A 163 8.20 0.11 13.17
C PRO A 163 7.42 1.42 13.38
N HIS A 164 7.66 2.39 12.51
CA HIS A 164 7.02 3.71 12.53
C HIS A 164 6.43 4.11 11.19
N VAL A 165 7.03 3.64 10.09
CA VAL A 165 6.55 3.87 8.71
C VAL A 165 6.83 2.62 7.89
N THR A 166 5.87 2.23 7.06
CA THR A 166 6.02 1.13 6.11
C THR A 166 5.96 1.67 4.68
N CYS A 167 6.96 1.36 3.86
CA CYS A 167 7.06 1.79 2.48
C CYS A 167 7.02 0.58 1.53
N GLU A 168 6.21 0.64 0.49
CA GLU A 168 6.25 -0.31 -0.63
C GLU A 168 7.02 0.32 -1.79
N ILE A 169 8.02 -0.38 -2.29
CA ILE A 169 8.84 0.05 -3.43
C ILE A 169 8.63 -0.92 -4.60
N ASN A 170 8.23 -0.39 -5.73
CA ASN A 170 8.16 -1.13 -6.98
C ASN A 170 9.58 -1.36 -7.52
N MET A 171 9.96 -2.62 -7.73
CA MET A 171 11.31 -2.97 -8.15
C MET A 171 11.55 -2.82 -9.65
N LEU A 172 10.52 -2.52 -10.46
CA LEU A 172 10.66 -2.29 -11.88
C LEU A 172 11.15 -0.87 -12.19
N ASN A 173 10.66 0.12 -11.44
CA ASN A 173 10.96 1.54 -11.67
C ASN A 173 11.60 2.23 -10.45
N GLY A 174 11.70 1.56 -9.30
CA GLY A 174 12.25 2.12 -8.07
C GLY A 174 11.32 3.09 -7.32
N GLU A 175 10.14 3.34 -7.84
CA GLU A 175 9.19 4.28 -7.23
C GLU A 175 8.55 3.71 -5.97
N SER A 176 8.29 4.58 -4.99
CA SER A 176 7.45 4.23 -3.85
C SER A 176 5.99 4.26 -4.26
N THR A 177 5.32 3.11 -4.20
CA THR A 177 3.88 3.01 -4.48
C THR A 177 3.03 3.34 -3.26
N GLN A 178 3.61 3.26 -2.06
CA GLN A 178 2.90 3.53 -0.82
C GLN A 178 3.86 3.86 0.32
N ILE A 179 3.56 4.93 1.09
CA ILE A 179 4.27 5.30 2.31
C ILE A 179 3.23 5.54 3.40
N GLN A 180 3.18 4.66 4.40
CA GLN A 180 2.14 4.68 5.42
C GLN A 180 2.70 4.64 6.84
N GLY A 181 2.10 5.46 7.70
CA GLY A 181 2.22 5.37 9.14
C GLY A 181 1.27 4.33 9.73
N LYS A 182 1.12 4.33 11.05
CA LYS A 182 0.27 3.38 11.77
C LYS A 182 -1.19 3.47 11.32
N GLY A 183 -1.84 2.31 11.13
CA GLY A 183 -3.24 2.19 10.75
C GLY A 183 -3.55 2.67 9.34
N ASN A 184 -2.60 2.57 8.42
CA ASN A 184 -2.69 3.12 7.05
C ASN A 184 -2.88 4.65 7.01
N GLU A 185 -2.63 5.33 8.11
CA GLU A 185 -2.62 6.79 8.16
C GLU A 185 -1.35 7.33 7.49
N ALA A 186 -1.36 8.60 7.13
CA ALA A 186 -0.13 9.24 6.69
C ALA A 186 0.93 9.22 7.81
N PRO A 187 2.22 9.14 7.48
CA PRO A 187 3.29 9.21 8.46
C PRO A 187 3.18 10.44 9.37
N VAL A 188 3.43 10.25 10.66
CA VAL A 188 3.49 11.36 11.62
C VAL A 188 4.61 12.32 11.22
N SER A 189 4.38 13.64 11.34
CA SER A 189 5.29 14.70 10.87
C SER A 189 6.76 14.52 11.29
N LYS A 190 7.01 14.04 12.52
CA LYS A 190 8.37 13.80 13.02
C LYS A 190 9.19 12.77 12.23
N TYR A 191 8.53 11.95 11.37
CA TYR A 191 9.22 10.96 10.54
C TYR A 191 9.41 11.41 9.09
N LEU A 192 8.83 12.55 8.70
CA LEU A 192 8.92 13.04 7.32
C LEU A 192 10.35 13.38 6.92
N ASP A 193 11.13 13.94 7.86
CA ASP A 193 12.54 14.26 7.60
C ASP A 193 13.36 13.01 7.29
N PHE A 194 13.13 11.89 7.99
CA PHE A 194 13.81 10.62 7.72
C PHE A 194 13.38 10.01 6.38
N ILE A 195 12.10 10.15 5.99
CA ILE A 195 11.60 9.71 4.69
C ILE A 195 12.26 10.51 3.58
N THR A 196 12.35 11.83 3.75
CA THR A 196 13.02 12.75 2.81
C THR A 196 14.50 12.43 2.68
N GLU A 197 15.19 12.25 3.80
CA GLU A 197 16.60 11.89 3.86
C GLU A 197 16.87 10.57 3.12
N PHE A 198 16.05 9.55 3.36
CA PHE A 198 16.15 8.27 2.66
C PHE A 198 15.85 8.41 1.16
N GLY A 199 14.83 9.17 0.79
CA GLY A 199 14.47 9.43 -0.60
C GLY A 199 15.61 10.10 -1.37
N THR A 200 16.25 11.12 -0.78
CA THR A 200 17.41 11.80 -1.34
C THR A 200 18.58 10.84 -1.56
N TRP A 201 18.89 10.03 -0.55
CA TRP A 201 19.94 9.02 -0.66
C TRP A 201 19.64 7.98 -1.73
N ALA A 202 18.39 7.47 -1.80
CA ALA A 202 17.98 6.44 -2.74
C ALA A 202 17.97 6.94 -4.21
N ALA A 203 17.68 8.23 -4.40
CA ALA A 203 17.69 8.87 -5.72
C ALA A 203 19.12 9.21 -6.22
N GLY A 204 20.16 9.04 -5.37
CA GLY A 204 21.53 9.30 -5.75
C GLY A 204 21.77 10.76 -6.19
N ASP A 205 21.37 11.73 -5.39
CA ASP A 205 21.43 13.18 -5.65
C ASP A 205 20.61 13.65 -6.88
N THR A 206 19.67 12.85 -7.37
CA THR A 206 18.83 13.26 -8.52
C THR A 206 17.69 14.21 -8.14
N PHE A 207 17.34 14.28 -6.84
CA PHE A 207 16.37 15.24 -6.33
C PHE A 207 17.04 16.30 -5.48
N THR A 208 16.72 17.55 -5.76
CA THR A 208 17.13 18.67 -4.90
C THR A 208 16.29 18.67 -3.60
N PRO A 209 16.80 19.25 -2.49
CA PRO A 209 16.02 19.42 -1.27
C PRO A 209 14.69 20.18 -1.49
N GLU A 210 14.62 21.00 -2.53
CA GLU A 210 13.43 21.77 -2.93
C GLU A 210 12.36 20.87 -3.55
N GLU A 211 12.71 20.01 -4.49
CA GLU A 211 11.81 19.04 -5.12
C GLU A 211 11.25 18.04 -4.09
N LEU A 212 12.04 17.64 -3.11
CA LEU A 212 11.59 16.78 -2.01
C LEU A 212 10.64 17.52 -1.05
N ARG A 213 10.82 18.84 -0.87
CA ARG A 213 9.90 19.67 -0.10
C ARG A 213 8.57 19.84 -0.81
N GLU A 214 8.57 20.05 -2.13
CA GLU A 214 7.37 20.09 -2.96
C GLU A 214 6.62 18.75 -2.92
N LEU A 215 7.32 17.61 -2.98
CA LEU A 215 6.72 16.29 -2.85
C LEU A 215 6.04 16.11 -1.48
N ASN A 216 6.69 16.56 -0.40
CA ASN A 216 6.12 16.54 0.95
C ASN A 216 4.91 17.48 1.09
N GLU A 217 4.93 18.64 0.43
CA GLU A 217 3.78 19.57 0.38
C GLU A 217 2.62 18.98 -0.40
N LEU A 218 2.85 18.35 -1.52
CA LEU A 218 1.82 17.63 -2.30
C LEU A 218 1.19 16.50 -1.50
N MET A 219 1.98 15.71 -0.77
CA MET A 219 1.48 14.68 0.14
C MET A 219 0.70 15.27 1.32
N SER A 220 1.01 16.49 1.77
CA SER A 220 0.31 17.20 2.85
C SER A 220 -0.98 17.88 2.40
N LEU A 221 -1.07 18.30 1.12
CA LEU A 221 -2.24 18.95 0.53
C LEU A 221 -3.38 17.95 0.26
N HIS A 222 -3.08 16.69 0.00
CA HIS A 222 -4.08 15.63 -0.06
C HIS A 222 -4.76 15.37 1.30
N LYS A 223 -4.13 15.76 2.43
CA LYS A 223 -4.72 15.71 3.77
C LYS A 223 -5.76 16.81 4.07
N LYS A 224 -5.73 17.94 3.38
CA LYS A 224 -6.61 19.08 3.66
C LYS A 224 -7.93 19.07 2.89
N ARG A 225 -8.16 18.03 2.07
CA ARG A 225 -9.40 17.85 1.29
C ARG A 225 -10.31 16.73 1.83
N LYS A 226 -10.09 16.32 3.08
CA LYS A 226 -11.04 15.48 3.83
C LYS A 226 -11.73 16.26 4.92
#